data_86548ae790bf943e2e4c831a7be3139b
#
_entry.id   86548ae790bf943e2e4c831a7be3139b
#
_cell.length_a   1.000
_cell.length_b   1.000
_cell.length_c   1.000
_cell.angle_alpha   90.00
_cell.angle_beta   90.00
_cell.angle_gamma   90.00
#
_symmetry.space_group_name_H-M   'P 1'
#
loop_
_entity.id
_entity.type
_entity.pdbx_description
1 polymer ?
#
loop_
_entity_poly.entity_id
_entity_poly.type
_entity_poly.pdbx_seq_one_letter_code
_entity_poly.pdbx_strand_id
1 'polypeptide(L)'
;MERPLDKVMTMILFGILKKGAARVTTREPLALEITDPLPEGLYAYETDFLAAFQKTDKVERQKALSEMVVSLIKSLTEKMKGFSRKETLEYYQSIMKTAWEQVEAANTPEVKSERYEQALEWTMLDKDYDDRTRDIFRTGPVFYPTWWWRFDPGHASAAGGGSIPAAIPGSRSAVPGADFAASVVNGIQNFSSN
;
A
#
# COMPACT_ATOMS: atom_id res chain seq x y z
N MET A 1 3.16 -5.53 16.90
CA MET A 1 4.44 -5.33 16.15
C MET A 1 4.22 -5.89 14.77
N GLU A 2 4.22 -5.02 13.76
CA GLU A 2 4.01 -5.39 12.37
C GLU A 2 5.16 -6.28 11.88
N ARG A 3 4.84 -7.40 11.24
CA ARG A 3 5.88 -8.27 10.68
C ARG A 3 6.37 -7.65 9.36
N PRO A 4 7.68 -7.73 9.06
CA PRO A 4 8.20 -7.18 7.80
C PRO A 4 7.48 -7.69 6.54
N LEU A 5 7.02 -8.94 6.56
CA LEU A 5 6.28 -9.55 5.45
C LEU A 5 4.90 -8.89 5.24
N ASP A 6 4.20 -8.58 6.34
CA ASP A 6 2.88 -7.96 6.29
C ASP A 6 2.98 -6.59 5.58
N LYS A 7 4.03 -5.83 5.88
CA LYS A 7 4.33 -4.55 5.23
C LYS A 7 4.60 -4.71 3.73
N VAL A 8 5.39 -5.70 3.35
CA VAL A 8 5.66 -5.99 1.93
C VAL A 8 4.38 -6.34 1.19
N MET A 9 3.52 -7.18 1.77
CA MET A 9 2.23 -7.56 1.17
C MET A 9 1.30 -6.36 1.02
N THR A 10 1.28 -5.46 2.01
CA THR A 10 0.53 -4.20 1.94
C THR A 10 1.03 -3.31 0.81
N MET A 11 2.34 -3.17 0.66
CA MET A 11 2.94 -2.39 -0.43
C MET A 11 2.61 -2.98 -1.80
N ILE A 12 2.63 -4.31 -1.95
CA ILE A 12 2.22 -4.98 -3.20
C ILE A 12 0.76 -4.67 -3.52
N LEU A 13 -0.13 -4.80 -2.53
CA LEU A 13 -1.55 -4.48 -2.72
C LEU A 13 -1.74 -3.01 -3.15
N PHE A 14 -1.04 -2.07 -2.51
CA PHE A 14 -1.11 -0.66 -2.91
C PHE A 14 -0.64 -0.42 -4.33
N GLY A 15 0.47 -1.04 -4.75
CA GLY A 15 0.94 -0.98 -6.13
C GLY A 15 -0.13 -1.45 -7.12
N ILE A 16 -0.79 -2.57 -6.82
CA ILE A 16 -1.88 -3.14 -7.61
C ILE A 16 -3.08 -2.18 -7.70
N LEU A 17 -3.51 -1.61 -6.57
CA LEU A 17 -4.63 -0.67 -6.53
C LEU A 17 -4.32 0.64 -7.26
N LYS A 18 -3.11 1.18 -7.08
CA LYS A 18 -2.63 2.39 -7.75
C LYS A 18 -2.64 2.22 -9.26
N LYS A 19 -2.19 1.05 -9.76
CA LYS A 19 -2.20 0.70 -11.18
C LYS A 19 -3.61 0.39 -11.73
N GLY A 20 -4.60 0.26 -10.86
CA GLY A 20 -5.97 -0.04 -11.26
C GLY A 20 -6.22 -1.49 -11.64
N ALA A 21 -5.34 -2.41 -11.25
CA ALA A 21 -5.47 -3.84 -11.55
C ALA A 21 -6.49 -4.56 -10.67
N ALA A 22 -6.88 -3.97 -9.55
CA ALA A 22 -7.94 -4.49 -8.69
C ALA A 22 -8.59 -3.37 -7.88
N ARG A 23 -9.72 -3.70 -7.22
CA ARG A 23 -10.33 -2.93 -6.14
C ARG A 23 -10.66 -3.84 -4.97
N VAL A 24 -10.64 -3.31 -3.76
CA VAL A 24 -11.07 -4.03 -2.56
C VAL A 24 -12.59 -4.04 -2.50
N THR A 25 -13.19 -5.21 -2.40
CA THR A 25 -14.64 -5.38 -2.21
C THR A 25 -15.00 -5.60 -0.74
N THR A 26 -14.13 -6.26 0.00
CA THR A 26 -14.28 -6.49 1.44
C THR A 26 -12.90 -6.39 2.09
N ARG A 27 -12.83 -5.75 3.27
CA ARG A 27 -11.57 -5.60 4.02
C ARG A 27 -11.30 -6.80 4.92
N GLU A 28 -12.32 -7.33 5.55
CA GLU A 28 -12.23 -8.44 6.50
C GLU A 28 -13.36 -9.45 6.23
N PRO A 29 -13.03 -10.62 5.68
CA PRO A 29 -11.74 -11.00 5.09
C PRO A 29 -11.43 -10.19 3.82
N LEU A 30 -10.15 -9.95 3.55
CA LEU A 30 -9.75 -9.22 2.34
C LEU A 30 -10.20 -9.95 1.08
N ALA A 31 -11.01 -9.28 0.28
CA ALA A 31 -11.47 -9.75 -1.02
C ALA A 31 -11.22 -8.68 -2.08
N LEU A 32 -10.81 -9.12 -3.25
CA LEU A 32 -10.46 -8.27 -4.38
C LEU A 32 -11.34 -8.59 -5.57
N GLU A 33 -11.79 -7.55 -6.25
CA GLU A 33 -12.31 -7.63 -7.61
C GLU A 33 -11.18 -7.24 -8.56
N ILE A 34 -10.81 -8.16 -9.44
CA ILE A 34 -9.69 -8.01 -10.36
C ILE A 34 -10.23 -7.41 -11.65
N THR A 35 -9.52 -6.41 -12.17
CA THR A 35 -9.88 -5.74 -13.44
C THR A 35 -9.56 -6.65 -14.62
N ASP A 36 -10.47 -6.73 -15.56
CA ASP A 36 -10.29 -7.48 -16.81
C ASP A 36 -10.61 -6.56 -18.01
N PRO A 37 -9.70 -6.36 -18.98
CA PRO A 37 -8.32 -6.88 -18.97
C PRO A 37 -7.42 -6.21 -17.92
N LEU A 38 -6.38 -6.94 -17.48
CA LEU A 38 -5.39 -6.38 -16.60
C LEU A 38 -4.65 -5.21 -17.26
N PRO A 39 -4.33 -4.13 -16.52
CA PRO A 39 -3.54 -3.03 -17.04
C PRO A 39 -2.10 -3.46 -17.35
N GLU A 40 -1.48 -2.78 -18.29
CA GLU A 40 -0.06 -2.96 -18.58
C GLU A 40 0.84 -2.49 -17.43
N GLY A 41 2.08 -2.98 -17.38
CA GLY A 41 3.09 -2.54 -16.43
C GLY A 41 2.99 -3.18 -15.04
N LEU A 42 2.26 -4.28 -14.90
CA LEU A 42 2.30 -5.10 -13.69
C LEU A 42 3.63 -5.85 -13.59
N TYR A 43 4.17 -5.92 -12.39
CA TYR A 43 5.31 -6.79 -12.09
C TYR A 43 4.86 -8.24 -11.91
N ALA A 44 5.75 -9.19 -12.13
CA ALA A 44 5.44 -10.61 -11.98
C ALA A 44 4.84 -10.94 -10.60
N TYR A 45 5.39 -10.39 -9.52
CA TYR A 45 4.87 -10.61 -8.17
C TYR A 45 3.47 -10.01 -7.95
N GLU A 46 3.11 -8.93 -8.66
CA GLU A 46 1.76 -8.35 -8.60
C GLU A 46 0.75 -9.25 -9.32
N THR A 47 1.15 -9.81 -10.46
CA THR A 47 0.34 -10.78 -11.20
C THR A 47 0.14 -12.06 -10.39
N ASP A 48 1.20 -12.56 -9.76
CA ASP A 48 1.13 -13.75 -8.89
C ASP A 48 0.24 -13.51 -7.68
N PHE A 49 0.30 -12.30 -7.08
CA PHE A 49 -0.57 -11.89 -5.99
C PHE A 49 -2.05 -11.93 -6.41
N LEU A 50 -2.38 -11.33 -7.56
CA LEU A 50 -3.74 -11.34 -8.09
C LEU A 50 -4.22 -12.76 -8.39
N ALA A 51 -3.38 -13.60 -8.99
CA ALA A 51 -3.69 -15.00 -9.26
C ALA A 51 -3.96 -15.80 -7.98
N ALA A 52 -3.25 -15.50 -6.89
CA ALA A 52 -3.52 -16.11 -5.59
C ALA A 52 -4.91 -15.70 -5.07
N PHE A 53 -5.32 -14.45 -5.24
CA PHE A 53 -6.63 -13.96 -4.80
C PHE A 53 -7.80 -14.46 -5.65
N GLN A 54 -7.57 -14.96 -6.85
CA GLN A 54 -8.58 -15.67 -7.66
C GLN A 54 -8.93 -17.07 -7.12
N LYS A 55 -8.06 -17.64 -6.26
CA LYS A 55 -8.33 -18.95 -5.66
C LYS A 55 -9.40 -18.82 -4.58
N THR A 56 -10.44 -19.64 -4.68
CA THR A 56 -11.55 -19.68 -3.71
C THR A 56 -11.16 -20.43 -2.44
N ASP A 57 -10.34 -21.48 -2.58
CA ASP A 57 -9.85 -22.23 -1.44
C ASP A 57 -8.77 -21.46 -0.66
N LYS A 58 -8.94 -21.39 0.67
CA LYS A 58 -8.06 -20.64 1.56
C LYS A 58 -6.65 -21.22 1.61
N VAL A 59 -6.54 -22.55 1.64
CA VAL A 59 -5.23 -23.24 1.73
C VAL A 59 -4.46 -23.08 0.44
N GLU A 60 -5.13 -23.21 -0.70
CA GLU A 60 -4.51 -22.97 -2.02
C GLU A 60 -4.07 -21.52 -2.18
N ARG A 61 -4.86 -20.56 -1.71
CA ARG A 61 -4.50 -19.13 -1.72
C ARG A 61 -3.26 -18.87 -0.87
N GLN A 62 -3.23 -19.39 0.34
CA GLN A 62 -2.08 -19.25 1.24
C GLN A 62 -0.81 -19.86 0.64
N LYS A 63 -0.93 -21.04 0.03
CA LYS A 63 0.19 -21.69 -0.67
C LYS A 63 0.70 -20.82 -1.82
N ALA A 64 -0.18 -20.30 -2.68
CA ALA A 64 0.19 -19.45 -3.79
C ALA A 64 0.87 -18.15 -3.33
N LEU A 65 0.37 -17.50 -2.28
CA LEU A 65 1.02 -16.32 -1.69
C LEU A 65 2.41 -16.65 -1.12
N SER A 66 2.57 -17.81 -0.49
CA SER A 66 3.88 -18.25 0.02
C SER A 66 4.87 -18.51 -1.12
N GLU A 67 4.42 -19.16 -2.18
CA GLU A 67 5.23 -19.41 -3.39
C GLU A 67 5.65 -18.09 -4.06
N MET A 68 4.74 -17.12 -4.17
CA MET A 68 5.04 -15.78 -4.68
C MET A 68 6.13 -15.09 -3.83
N VAL A 69 6.03 -15.11 -2.50
CA VAL A 69 7.03 -14.52 -1.61
C VAL A 69 8.39 -15.19 -1.78
N VAL A 70 8.44 -16.52 -1.85
CA VAL A 70 9.68 -17.26 -2.09
C VAL A 70 10.30 -16.87 -3.44
N SER A 71 9.49 -16.77 -4.49
CA SER A 71 9.93 -16.33 -5.82
C SER A 71 10.47 -14.90 -5.78
N LEU A 72 9.78 -13.98 -5.10
CA LEU A 72 10.23 -12.61 -4.92
C LEU A 72 11.58 -12.54 -4.20
N ILE A 73 11.76 -13.28 -3.10
CA ILE A 73 13.03 -13.33 -2.35
C ILE A 73 14.16 -13.88 -3.23
N LYS A 74 13.91 -14.94 -3.98
CA LYS A 74 14.91 -15.51 -4.92
C LYS A 74 15.32 -14.48 -5.98
N SER A 75 14.34 -13.81 -6.60
CA SER A 75 14.59 -12.78 -7.60
C SER A 75 15.42 -11.62 -7.04
N LEU A 76 15.09 -11.15 -5.83
CA LEU A 76 15.85 -10.10 -5.14
C LEU A 76 17.27 -10.57 -4.81
N THR A 77 17.43 -11.78 -4.32
CA THR A 77 18.76 -12.35 -3.99
C THR A 77 19.66 -12.38 -5.24
N GLU A 78 19.12 -12.80 -6.38
CA GLU A 78 19.87 -12.79 -7.64
C GLU A 78 20.26 -11.37 -8.09
N LYS A 79 19.32 -10.43 -8.03
CA LYS A 79 19.56 -9.02 -8.39
C LYS A 79 20.55 -8.31 -7.45
N MET A 80 20.63 -8.79 -6.21
CA MET A 80 21.53 -8.23 -5.20
C MET A 80 22.95 -8.82 -5.25
N LYS A 81 23.21 -9.82 -6.10
CA LYS A 81 24.56 -10.36 -6.26
C LYS A 81 25.56 -9.27 -6.66
N GLY A 82 26.63 -9.17 -5.92
CA GLY A 82 27.68 -8.17 -6.14
C GLY A 82 27.44 -6.80 -5.53
N PHE A 83 26.29 -6.56 -4.89
CA PHE A 83 26.02 -5.33 -4.17
C PHE A 83 26.30 -5.48 -2.66
N SER A 84 26.90 -4.46 -2.07
CA SER A 84 27.08 -4.38 -0.63
C SER A 84 25.74 -4.15 0.06
N ARG A 85 25.40 -5.00 1.03
CA ARG A 85 24.19 -4.82 1.83
C ARG A 85 24.17 -3.46 2.52
N LYS A 86 25.31 -3.01 3.05
CA LYS A 86 25.42 -1.73 3.74
C LYS A 86 25.11 -0.57 2.80
N GLU A 87 25.79 -0.51 1.64
CA GLU A 87 25.59 0.55 0.65
C GLU A 87 24.17 0.56 0.11
N THR A 88 23.57 -0.62 -0.11
CA THR A 88 22.18 -0.74 -0.54
C THR A 88 21.23 -0.16 0.50
N LEU A 89 21.42 -0.48 1.78
CA LEU A 89 20.58 0.07 2.85
C LEU A 89 20.74 1.59 2.98
N GLU A 90 21.96 2.11 2.92
CA GLU A 90 22.23 3.55 2.97
C GLU A 90 21.59 4.28 1.78
N TYR A 91 21.65 3.69 0.58
CA TYR A 91 21.01 4.22 -0.62
C TYR A 91 19.49 4.33 -0.45
N TYR A 92 18.80 3.26 -0.03
CA TYR A 92 17.35 3.28 0.18
C TYR A 92 16.94 4.18 1.35
N GLN A 93 17.72 4.27 2.41
CA GLN A 93 17.49 5.22 3.50
C GLN A 93 17.58 6.67 3.02
N SER A 94 18.50 6.96 2.13
CA SER A 94 18.63 8.30 1.51
C SER A 94 17.40 8.64 0.66
N ILE A 95 16.90 7.69 -0.14
CA ILE A 95 15.67 7.90 -0.93
C ILE A 95 14.47 8.15 -0.02
N MET A 96 14.29 7.32 1.02
CA MET A 96 13.22 7.47 1.99
C MET A 96 13.26 8.82 2.70
N LYS A 97 14.46 9.27 3.11
CA LYS A 97 14.65 10.59 3.71
C LYS A 97 14.24 11.70 2.76
N THR A 98 14.71 11.67 1.51
CA THR A 98 14.34 12.65 0.48
C THR A 98 12.83 12.64 0.20
N ALA A 99 12.20 11.48 0.18
CA ALA A 99 10.75 11.35 0.01
C ALA A 99 9.98 12.10 1.10
N TRP A 100 10.37 11.93 2.36
CA TRP A 100 9.76 12.66 3.47
C TRP A 100 10.02 14.17 3.40
N GLU A 101 11.25 14.57 3.11
CA GLU A 101 11.61 16.00 2.95
C GLU A 101 10.75 16.68 1.89
N GLN A 102 10.46 16.01 0.78
CA GLN A 102 9.59 16.54 -0.27
C GLN A 102 8.14 16.71 0.19
N VAL A 103 7.62 15.78 1.01
CA VAL A 103 6.27 15.88 1.59
C VAL A 103 6.21 17.01 2.62
N GLU A 104 7.20 17.09 3.51
CA GLU A 104 7.26 18.07 4.59
C GLU A 104 7.45 19.51 4.05
N ALA A 105 8.21 19.68 2.97
CA ALA A 105 8.46 20.98 2.35
C ALA A 105 7.27 21.55 1.56
N ALA A 106 6.19 20.78 1.39
CA ALA A 106 5.01 21.26 0.66
C ALA A 106 4.25 22.32 1.45
N ASN A 107 3.97 23.45 0.81
CA ASN A 107 3.42 24.64 1.46
C ASN A 107 1.88 24.64 1.57
N THR A 108 1.19 23.82 0.77
CA THR A 108 -0.27 23.70 0.83
C THR A 108 -0.68 22.25 1.08
N PRO A 109 -1.86 22.02 1.70
CA PRO A 109 -2.37 20.66 1.94
C PRO A 109 -2.51 19.82 0.67
N GLU A 110 -2.92 20.45 -0.43
CA GLU A 110 -3.10 19.81 -1.73
C GLU A 110 -1.76 19.30 -2.26
N VAL A 111 -0.76 20.17 -2.35
CA VAL A 111 0.59 19.83 -2.81
C VAL A 111 1.23 18.81 -1.88
N LYS A 112 0.99 18.93 -0.57
CA LYS A 112 1.46 17.95 0.42
C LYS A 112 0.89 16.55 0.15
N SER A 113 -0.41 16.46 -0.10
CA SER A 113 -1.07 15.19 -0.41
C SER A 113 -0.61 14.60 -1.74
N GLU A 114 -0.43 15.44 -2.77
CA GLU A 114 0.13 15.00 -4.05
C GLU A 114 1.55 14.44 -3.90
N ARG A 115 2.42 15.15 -3.18
CA ARG A 115 3.79 14.69 -2.91
C ARG A 115 3.80 13.39 -2.10
N TYR A 116 2.92 13.29 -1.11
CA TYR A 116 2.77 12.09 -0.31
C TYR A 116 2.30 10.89 -1.16
N GLU A 117 1.33 11.09 -2.08
CA GLU A 117 0.89 10.05 -3.01
C GLU A 117 2.03 9.57 -3.91
N GLN A 118 2.84 10.51 -4.44
CA GLN A 118 3.99 10.18 -5.28
C GLN A 118 5.09 9.45 -4.50
N ALA A 119 5.29 9.81 -3.24
CA ALA A 119 6.34 9.28 -2.37
C ALA A 119 5.89 8.06 -1.52
N LEU A 120 4.62 7.63 -1.63
CA LEU A 120 4.02 6.65 -0.73
C LEU A 120 4.82 5.35 -0.62
N GLU A 121 5.29 4.81 -1.73
CA GLU A 121 6.07 3.57 -1.77
C GLU A 121 7.38 3.68 -0.98
N TRP A 122 7.99 4.86 -0.95
CA TRP A 122 9.22 5.13 -0.21
C TRP A 122 8.96 5.46 1.25
N THR A 123 7.96 6.27 1.53
CA THR A 123 7.60 6.64 2.91
C THR A 123 7.10 5.45 3.70
N MET A 124 6.39 4.51 3.08
CA MET A 124 5.95 3.26 3.71
C MET A 124 7.10 2.35 4.17
N LEU A 125 8.33 2.52 3.65
CA LEU A 125 9.50 1.78 4.13
C LEU A 125 9.98 2.26 5.50
N ASP A 126 9.59 3.46 5.92
CA ASP A 126 9.97 3.99 7.22
C ASP A 126 9.35 3.17 8.35
N LYS A 127 10.15 2.85 9.37
CA LYS A 127 9.67 2.17 10.58
C LYS A 127 8.70 3.04 11.39
N ASP A 128 8.87 4.35 11.31
CA ASP A 128 8.07 5.36 12.01
C ASP A 128 7.00 5.99 11.09
N TYR A 129 6.64 5.29 10.01
CA TYR A 129 5.70 5.74 8.97
C TYR A 129 4.39 6.28 9.53
N ASP A 130 3.76 5.52 10.46
CA ASP A 130 2.46 5.89 11.01
C ASP A 130 2.53 7.18 11.82
N ASP A 131 3.55 7.32 12.68
CA ASP A 131 3.71 8.49 13.53
C ASP A 131 4.06 9.73 12.70
N ARG A 132 4.99 9.59 11.75
CA ARG A 132 5.34 10.70 10.83
C ARG A 132 4.16 11.13 9.98
N THR A 133 3.40 10.19 9.44
CA THR A 133 2.21 10.50 8.64
C THR A 133 1.17 11.26 9.48
N ARG A 134 0.91 10.82 10.73
CA ARG A 134 0.01 11.54 11.64
C ARG A 134 0.50 12.96 11.93
N ASP A 135 1.79 13.14 12.18
CA ASP A 135 2.35 14.45 12.48
C ASP A 135 2.25 15.40 11.29
N ILE A 136 2.55 14.94 10.08
CA ILE A 136 2.50 15.74 8.86
C ILE A 136 1.07 16.20 8.54
N PHE A 137 0.07 15.34 8.76
CA PHE A 137 -1.34 15.62 8.47
C PHE A 137 -2.16 15.99 9.70
N ARG A 138 -1.54 16.30 10.83
CA ARG A 138 -2.21 16.64 12.08
C ARG A 138 -3.06 17.90 11.97
N THR A 139 -2.66 18.85 11.14
CA THR A 139 -3.34 20.14 10.97
C THR A 139 -3.72 20.34 9.51
N GLY A 140 -5.02 20.55 9.24
CA GLY A 140 -5.54 20.86 7.92
C GLY A 140 -6.34 19.74 7.27
N PRO A 141 -6.92 20.00 6.11
CA PRO A 141 -7.64 18.99 5.35
C PRO A 141 -6.69 17.91 4.83
N VAL A 142 -7.13 16.65 4.91
CA VAL A 142 -6.41 15.51 4.33
C VAL A 142 -7.02 15.21 2.98
N PHE A 143 -6.19 15.19 1.96
CA PHE A 143 -6.59 14.80 0.61
C PHE A 143 -6.18 13.35 0.39
N TYR A 144 -7.14 12.53 0.01
CA TYR A 144 -6.88 11.14 -0.30
C TYR A 144 -6.28 10.99 -1.69
N PRO A 145 -5.35 10.03 -1.90
CA PRO A 145 -4.88 9.68 -3.23
C PRO A 145 -6.03 9.37 -4.18
N THR A 146 -5.87 9.68 -5.47
CA THR A 146 -6.93 9.50 -6.49
C THR A 146 -7.38 8.05 -6.64
N TRP A 147 -6.52 7.08 -6.35
CA TRP A 147 -6.81 5.64 -6.39
C TRP A 147 -7.41 5.08 -5.08
N TRP A 148 -7.52 5.91 -4.01
CA TRP A 148 -7.95 5.47 -2.67
C TRP A 148 -9.35 4.85 -2.65
N TRP A 149 -10.25 5.31 -3.51
CA TRP A 149 -11.58 4.73 -3.64
C TRP A 149 -11.57 3.25 -4.06
N ARG A 150 -10.50 2.77 -4.73
CA ARG A 150 -10.33 1.34 -5.06
C ARG A 150 -10.06 0.50 -3.83
N PHE A 151 -9.61 1.13 -2.78
CA PHE A 151 -9.33 0.52 -1.50
C PHE A 151 -10.50 0.55 -0.54
N ASP A 152 -11.22 1.67 -0.47
CA ASP A 152 -12.32 1.86 0.48
C ASP A 152 -13.69 1.74 -0.22
N PRO A 153 -14.34 0.55 -0.16
CA PRO A 153 -15.65 0.36 -0.77
C PRO A 153 -16.74 1.24 -0.15
N GLY A 154 -16.56 1.72 1.09
CA GLY A 154 -17.51 2.64 1.74
C GLY A 154 -17.51 4.04 1.14
N HIS A 155 -16.41 4.47 0.53
CA HIS A 155 -16.31 5.78 -0.12
C HIS A 155 -16.76 5.76 -1.60
N ALA A 156 -16.87 4.60 -2.22
CA ALA A 156 -17.33 4.47 -3.61
C ALA A 156 -18.78 4.95 -3.79
N SER A 157 -19.60 4.91 -2.75
CA SER A 157 -20.99 5.38 -2.78
C SER A 157 -21.12 6.90 -2.74
N ALA A 158 -20.07 7.64 -2.36
CA ALA A 158 -20.07 9.10 -2.28
C ALA A 158 -19.50 9.79 -3.53
N ALA A 159 -18.88 9.06 -4.43
CA ALA A 159 -18.13 9.58 -5.59
C ALA A 159 -18.96 9.63 -6.89
N GLY A 160 -20.26 9.79 -6.80
CA GLY A 160 -21.12 10.13 -7.94
C GLY A 160 -21.03 11.60 -8.32
N GLY A 161 -19.88 12.04 -8.86
CA GLY A 161 -19.73 13.40 -9.41
C GLY A 161 -18.55 14.16 -8.82
N GLY A 162 -17.49 14.19 -9.53
CA GLY A 162 -16.40 15.14 -9.73
C GLY A 162 -16.06 16.19 -8.62
N SER A 163 -16.09 15.86 -7.36
CA SER A 163 -15.52 16.72 -6.31
C SER A 163 -14.96 15.82 -5.22
N ILE A 164 -13.69 16.01 -4.91
CA ILE A 164 -12.99 15.38 -3.78
C ILE A 164 -13.80 15.74 -2.52
N PRO A 165 -14.32 14.76 -1.76
CA PRO A 165 -15.06 15.09 -0.54
C PRO A 165 -14.12 15.80 0.44
N ALA A 166 -14.50 17.00 0.85
CA ALA A 166 -13.87 17.65 1.99
C ALA A 166 -13.92 16.72 3.21
N ALA A 167 -12.87 16.71 4.00
CA ALA A 167 -12.71 15.90 5.20
C ALA A 167 -14.01 15.76 5.99
N ILE A 168 -14.43 14.53 6.31
CA ILE A 168 -15.57 14.27 7.15
C ILE A 168 -15.19 14.66 8.58
N PRO A 169 -15.84 15.67 9.20
CA PRO A 169 -15.59 16.01 10.60
C PRO A 169 -16.06 14.86 11.49
N GLY A 170 -15.15 14.22 12.20
CA GLY A 170 -15.51 13.28 13.26
C GLY A 170 -15.00 11.84 13.13
N SER A 171 -14.32 11.43 12.05
CA SER A 171 -13.70 10.13 11.99
C SER A 171 -12.35 10.15 12.76
N ARG A 172 -12.19 9.22 13.69
CA ARG A 172 -11.01 9.10 14.57
C ARG A 172 -9.70 8.78 13.88
N SER A 173 -9.67 8.64 12.57
CA SER A 173 -8.48 8.39 11.76
C SER A 173 -8.51 9.24 10.50
N ALA A 174 -8.01 10.47 10.64
CA ALA A 174 -7.88 11.42 9.53
C ALA A 174 -6.67 11.13 8.62
N VAL A 175 -6.05 9.95 8.72
CA VAL A 175 -4.81 9.64 8.00
C VAL A 175 -4.99 8.42 7.14
N PRO A 176 -4.90 8.56 5.80
CA PRO A 176 -4.82 7.41 4.92
C PRO A 176 -3.51 6.66 5.22
N GLY A 177 -3.58 5.50 5.82
CA GLY A 177 -2.40 4.67 5.99
C GLY A 177 -2.25 4.00 7.35
N ALA A 178 -2.48 4.68 8.48
CA ALA A 178 -2.25 4.10 9.79
C ALA A 178 -3.26 2.99 10.14
N ASP A 179 -4.56 3.23 9.93
CA ASP A 179 -5.59 2.20 10.16
C ASP A 179 -5.68 1.22 8.98
N PHE A 180 -5.16 1.63 7.84
CA PHE A 180 -5.13 0.83 6.64
C PHE A 180 -4.08 -0.26 6.69
N ALA A 181 -2.84 0.08 6.99
CA ALA A 181 -1.80 -0.92 7.18
C ALA A 181 -2.26 -1.95 8.23
N ALA A 182 -2.89 -1.50 9.32
CA ALA A 182 -3.47 -2.38 10.32
C ALA A 182 -4.60 -3.26 9.76
N SER A 183 -5.52 -2.74 8.94
CA SER A 183 -6.64 -3.53 8.40
C SER A 183 -6.21 -4.52 7.32
N VAL A 184 -5.27 -4.14 6.45
CA VAL A 184 -4.71 -5.05 5.44
C VAL A 184 -3.84 -6.10 6.10
N VAL A 185 -3.02 -5.71 7.08
CA VAL A 185 -2.20 -6.62 7.89
C VAL A 185 -3.09 -7.61 8.64
N ASN A 186 -4.18 -7.17 9.27
CA ASN A 186 -5.13 -8.06 9.92
C ASN A 186 -5.83 -9.00 8.91
N GLY A 187 -6.19 -8.50 7.74
CA GLY A 187 -6.72 -9.32 6.65
C GLY A 187 -5.73 -10.39 6.19
N ILE A 188 -4.44 -10.05 6.08
CA ILE A 188 -3.37 -10.97 5.69
C ILE A 188 -2.93 -11.87 6.86
N GLN A 189 -2.88 -11.37 8.10
CA GLN A 189 -2.56 -12.16 9.29
C GLN A 189 -3.58 -13.28 9.54
N ASN A 190 -4.86 -13.03 9.28
CA ASN A 190 -5.89 -14.06 9.32
C ASN A 190 -5.67 -15.17 8.27
N PHE A 191 -4.83 -14.92 7.24
CA PHE A 191 -4.38 -15.95 6.30
C PHE A 191 -3.17 -16.74 6.80
N SER A 192 -2.34 -16.19 7.68
CA SER A 192 -1.11 -16.83 8.15
C SER A 192 -1.23 -17.51 9.53
N SER A 193 -2.33 -17.29 10.24
CA SER A 193 -2.50 -17.71 11.64
C SER A 193 -3.45 -18.88 11.89
N ASN A 194 -3.99 -19.51 10.82
CA ASN A 194 -4.83 -20.71 10.92
C ASN A 194 -4.28 -21.82 10.05
#